data_0d68a528fff97e36227dd85875f8afec
#
_entry.id   0d68a528fff97e36227dd85875f8afec
#
_cell.length_a   1.000
_cell.length_b   1.000
_cell.length_c   1.000
_cell.angle_alpha   90.00
_cell.angle_beta   90.00
_cell.angle_gamma   90.00
#
_symmetry.space_group_name_H-M   'P 1'
#
loop_
_entity.id
_entity.type
_entity.pdbx_description
1 polymer ?
#
loop_
_entity_poly.entity_id
_entity_poly.type
_entity_poly.pdbx_seq_one_letter_code
_entity_poly.pdbx_strand_id
1 'polypeptide(L)'
;MKRIIVACFAALLLVFGGVSSAQADEYLRVGMEAAYAPFNWTQDDDSNGAVPIEGTKQYANGYDVQIAKKIAQAQGKKPLVVKTAWTGLIPALTSGKIDMIIAGMSPTAERRQEIDFSDSYYRSEPVMVVSSDGDYANAKSLKDFKDAKITAQQGVYLY
;
A
#
# COMPACT_ATOMS: atom_id res chain seq x y z
N MET A 1 18.98 -12.91 -63.89
CA MET A 1 18.88 -11.75 -63.02
C MET A 1 17.62 -11.82 -62.11
N LYS A 2 17.47 -12.88 -61.33
CA LYS A 2 16.29 -13.09 -60.45
C LYS A 2 16.63 -13.72 -59.08
N ARG A 3 17.84 -13.53 -58.56
CA ARG A 3 18.28 -14.19 -57.30
C ARG A 3 18.90 -13.26 -56.25
N ILE A 4 18.79 -11.91 -56.36
CA ILE A 4 19.44 -10.96 -55.42
C ILE A 4 18.43 -10.15 -54.58
N ILE A 5 17.11 -10.23 -54.81
CA ILE A 5 16.11 -9.38 -54.15
C ILE A 5 15.52 -10.03 -52.86
N VAL A 6 15.77 -11.31 -52.60
CA VAL A 6 15.16 -12.02 -51.43
C VAL A 6 16.00 -11.90 -50.13
N ALA A 7 17.27 -11.48 -50.22
CA ALA A 7 18.17 -11.47 -49.07
C ALA A 7 18.09 -10.17 -48.17
N CYS A 8 17.43 -9.09 -48.63
CA CYS A 8 17.37 -7.83 -47.89
C CYS A 8 16.13 -7.66 -46.99
N PHE A 9 15.13 -8.57 -47.07
CA PHE A 9 13.91 -8.46 -46.23
C PHE A 9 13.97 -9.23 -44.90
N ALA A 10 14.96 -10.09 -44.72
CA ALA A 10 15.11 -10.89 -43.48
C ALA A 10 15.94 -10.20 -42.38
N ALA A 11 16.61 -9.09 -42.66
CA ALA A 11 17.48 -8.40 -41.73
C ALA A 11 16.82 -7.25 -40.97
N LEU A 12 15.54 -6.91 -41.25
CA LEU A 12 14.86 -5.75 -40.65
C LEU A 12 13.87 -6.13 -39.54
N LEU A 13 13.78 -7.41 -39.13
CA LEU A 13 12.84 -7.86 -38.09
C LEU A 13 13.47 -8.18 -36.73
N LEU A 14 14.74 -7.86 -36.51
CA LEU A 14 15.46 -8.15 -35.26
C LEU A 14 15.77 -6.95 -34.39
N VAL A 15 15.24 -5.74 -34.66
CA VAL A 15 15.56 -4.53 -33.87
C VAL A 15 14.37 -3.99 -33.03
N PHE A 16 13.21 -4.64 -33.07
CA PHE A 16 12.04 -4.20 -32.27
C PHE A 16 11.69 -5.10 -31.09
N GLY A 17 12.64 -5.84 -30.53
CA GLY A 17 12.43 -6.73 -29.39
C GLY A 17 13.33 -6.39 -28.21
N GLY A 18 13.22 -5.17 -27.62
CA GLY A 18 14.12 -4.90 -26.50
C GLY A 18 13.97 -3.55 -25.81
N VAL A 19 12.74 -3.07 -25.60
CA VAL A 19 12.54 -1.92 -24.70
C VAL A 19 11.21 -2.08 -23.96
N SER A 20 11.14 -2.96 -22.98
CA SER A 20 10.04 -2.96 -22.02
C SER A 20 10.32 -3.87 -20.83
N SER A 21 11.25 -3.53 -19.96
CA SER A 21 11.24 -4.05 -18.57
C SER A 21 12.19 -3.35 -17.60
N ALA A 22 12.92 -2.31 -18.02
CA ALA A 22 13.88 -1.65 -17.11
C ALA A 22 13.23 -0.68 -16.11
N GLN A 23 11.97 -0.30 -16.28
CA GLN A 23 11.34 0.72 -15.44
C GLN A 23 10.53 0.14 -14.27
N ALA A 24 10.02 -1.09 -14.42
CA ALA A 24 9.25 -1.76 -13.35
C ALA A 24 10.12 -2.17 -12.14
N ASP A 25 11.43 -2.35 -12.34
CA ASP A 25 12.36 -2.77 -11.29
C ASP A 25 12.96 -1.62 -10.46
N GLU A 26 12.79 -0.35 -10.88
CA GLU A 26 13.37 0.81 -10.19
C GLU A 26 12.56 1.19 -8.94
N TYR A 27 11.26 0.92 -8.91
CA TYR A 27 10.38 1.31 -7.83
C TYR A 27 9.90 0.11 -7.00
N LEU A 28 9.79 0.32 -5.69
CA LEU A 28 9.01 -0.49 -4.79
C LEU A 28 7.63 0.16 -4.63
N ARG A 29 6.60 -0.44 -5.22
CA ARG A 29 5.21 0.07 -5.17
C ARG A 29 4.56 -0.38 -3.87
N VAL A 30 4.27 0.58 -3.01
CA VAL A 30 3.73 0.32 -1.66
C VAL A 30 2.28 0.79 -1.57
N GLY A 31 1.37 -0.15 -1.30
CA GLY A 31 -0.05 0.12 -1.12
C GLY A 31 -0.35 0.65 0.29
N MET A 32 -1.08 1.76 0.36
CA MET A 32 -1.65 2.33 1.59
C MET A 32 -2.80 3.27 1.26
N GLU A 33 -3.64 3.60 2.26
CA GLU A 33 -4.74 4.56 2.06
C GLU A 33 -4.23 6.00 1.97
N ALA A 34 -3.09 6.31 2.59
CA ALA A 34 -2.53 7.65 2.75
C ALA A 34 -3.54 8.65 3.36
N ALA A 35 -4.31 8.17 4.34
CA ALA A 35 -5.36 8.90 5.05
C ALA A 35 -5.44 8.54 6.55
N TYR A 36 -4.38 7.94 7.11
CA TYR A 36 -4.32 7.41 8.48
C TYR A 36 -3.12 8.00 9.24
N ALA A 37 -3.19 9.27 9.62
CA ALA A 37 -2.16 9.91 10.44
C ALA A 37 -2.12 9.30 11.86
N PRO A 38 -0.95 9.17 12.50
CA PRO A 38 0.39 9.55 12.05
C PRO A 38 1.12 8.45 11.25
N PHE A 39 0.44 7.38 10.88
CA PHE A 39 1.04 6.24 10.19
C PHE A 39 1.26 6.53 8.70
N ASN A 40 0.22 7.01 8.01
CA ASN A 40 0.33 7.43 6.62
C ASN A 40 -0.71 8.51 6.29
N TRP A 41 -0.29 9.57 5.64
CA TRP A 41 -1.18 10.66 5.20
C TRP A 41 -0.70 11.27 3.89
N THR A 42 -1.60 11.99 3.20
CA THR A 42 -1.32 12.73 1.97
C THR A 42 -0.91 14.17 2.31
N GLN A 43 0.10 14.71 1.62
CA GLN A 43 0.52 16.11 1.66
C GLN A 43 0.86 16.61 0.26
N ASP A 44 0.95 17.93 0.09
CA ASP A 44 1.09 18.56 -1.24
C ASP A 44 2.55 18.78 -1.66
N ASP A 45 3.51 18.59 -0.78
CA ASP A 45 4.93 18.79 -1.03
C ASP A 45 5.77 17.58 -0.57
N ASP A 46 7.06 17.57 -0.94
CA ASP A 46 8.02 16.52 -0.60
C ASP A 46 8.74 16.75 0.74
N SER A 47 8.28 17.70 1.55
CA SER A 47 8.90 18.02 2.83
C SER A 47 8.95 16.82 3.78
N ASN A 48 9.88 16.86 4.73
CA ASN A 48 10.09 15.83 5.73
C ASN A 48 10.31 14.42 5.16
N GLY A 49 10.80 14.34 3.91
CA GLY A 49 11.11 13.10 3.25
C GLY A 49 9.88 12.29 2.81
N ALA A 50 8.81 12.98 2.46
CA ALA A 50 7.63 12.38 1.86
C ALA A 50 7.97 11.69 0.53
N VAL A 51 7.12 10.76 0.12
CA VAL A 51 7.29 9.88 -1.03
C VAL A 51 6.21 10.18 -2.05
N PRO A 52 6.51 10.26 -3.36
CA PRO A 52 5.49 10.49 -4.39
C PRO A 52 4.35 9.47 -4.32
N ILE A 53 3.13 9.94 -4.57
CA ILE A 53 1.95 9.10 -4.80
C ILE A 53 1.74 8.94 -6.30
N GLU A 54 1.70 7.68 -6.75
CA GLU A 54 1.54 7.32 -8.17
C GLU A 54 0.34 8.02 -8.82
N GLY A 55 0.56 8.56 -10.02
CA GLY A 55 -0.50 9.21 -10.82
C GLY A 55 -0.99 10.55 -10.28
N THR A 56 -0.32 11.13 -9.27
CA THR A 56 -0.69 12.42 -8.68
C THR A 56 0.49 13.39 -8.63
N LYS A 57 0.24 14.63 -8.17
CA LYS A 57 1.28 15.58 -7.78
C LYS A 57 1.50 15.64 -6.27
N GLN A 58 0.87 14.74 -5.54
CA GLN A 58 0.89 14.69 -4.08
C GLN A 58 1.90 13.66 -3.56
N TYR A 59 2.16 13.73 -2.28
CA TYR A 59 3.13 12.91 -1.58
C TYR A 59 2.48 12.24 -0.38
N ALA A 60 3.00 11.10 0.01
CA ALA A 60 2.65 10.43 1.25
C ALA A 60 3.75 10.59 2.28
N ASN A 61 3.38 10.77 3.54
CA ASN A 61 4.31 10.79 4.66
C ASN A 61 3.73 10.02 5.85
N GLY A 62 4.55 9.77 6.87
CA GLY A 62 4.18 9.07 8.08
C GLY A 62 5.10 7.89 8.41
N TYR A 63 4.79 7.22 9.52
CA TYR A 63 5.58 6.10 10.03
C TYR A 63 5.70 4.97 8.99
N ASP A 64 4.58 4.57 8.40
CA ASP A 64 4.53 3.52 7.36
C ASP A 64 5.40 3.90 6.15
N VAL A 65 5.39 5.17 5.76
CA VAL A 65 6.21 5.69 4.64
C VAL A 65 7.70 5.63 4.98
N GLN A 66 8.09 5.91 6.24
CA GLN A 66 9.49 5.76 6.64
C GLN A 66 9.93 4.30 6.65
N ILE A 67 9.06 3.36 7.01
CA ILE A 67 9.32 1.93 6.86
C ILE A 67 9.49 1.54 5.38
N ALA A 68 8.57 2.00 4.51
CA ALA A 68 8.65 1.78 3.07
C ALA A 68 9.98 2.24 2.47
N LYS A 69 10.45 3.44 2.87
CA LYS A 69 11.74 3.99 2.43
C LYS A 69 12.92 3.09 2.82
N LYS A 70 12.94 2.60 4.07
CA LYS A 70 14.02 1.71 4.55
C LYS A 70 14.03 0.40 3.78
N ILE A 71 12.86 -0.19 3.52
CA ILE A 71 12.76 -1.44 2.75
C ILE A 71 13.19 -1.22 1.30
N ALA A 72 12.72 -0.16 0.64
CA ALA A 72 13.10 0.18 -0.72
C ALA A 72 14.62 0.40 -0.82
N GLN A 73 15.20 1.15 0.10
CA GLN A 73 16.65 1.39 0.15
C GLN A 73 17.45 0.09 0.30
N ALA A 74 17.00 -0.82 1.15
CA ALA A 74 17.65 -2.12 1.34
C ALA A 74 17.62 -2.99 0.08
N GLN A 75 16.64 -2.78 -0.80
CA GLN A 75 16.50 -3.45 -2.09
C GLN A 75 17.11 -2.68 -3.28
N GLY A 76 17.75 -1.54 -3.02
CA GLY A 76 18.27 -0.66 -4.09
C GLY A 76 17.19 -0.02 -4.96
N LYS A 77 15.95 0.08 -4.46
CA LYS A 77 14.79 0.64 -5.16
C LYS A 77 14.38 2.00 -4.62
N LYS A 78 13.56 2.71 -5.37
CA LYS A 78 12.88 3.93 -4.93
C LYS A 78 11.48 3.59 -4.41
N PRO A 79 11.02 4.12 -3.27
CA PRO A 79 9.66 3.92 -2.82
C PRO A 79 8.68 4.72 -3.68
N LEU A 80 7.55 4.12 -4.03
CA LEU A 80 6.43 4.76 -4.71
C LEU A 80 5.13 4.34 -4.02
N VAL A 81 4.34 5.30 -3.54
CA VAL A 81 3.08 5.00 -2.89
C VAL A 81 1.97 4.86 -3.91
N VAL A 82 1.26 3.73 -3.85
CA VAL A 82 0.03 3.50 -4.62
C VAL A 82 -1.15 3.68 -3.68
N LYS A 83 -1.78 4.86 -3.74
CA LYS A 83 -2.94 5.18 -2.90
C LYS A 83 -4.12 4.30 -3.27
N THR A 84 -4.58 3.50 -2.32
CA THR A 84 -5.60 2.47 -2.54
C THR A 84 -6.54 2.43 -1.36
N ALA A 85 -7.85 2.37 -1.59
CA ALA A 85 -8.82 2.17 -0.52
C ALA A 85 -8.54 0.86 0.24
N TRP A 86 -8.84 0.82 1.53
CA TRP A 86 -8.54 -0.31 2.43
C TRP A 86 -8.92 -1.67 1.85
N THR A 87 -10.16 -1.80 1.41
CA THR A 87 -10.69 -3.06 0.83
C THR A 87 -10.04 -3.47 -0.49
N GLY A 88 -9.32 -2.55 -1.14
CA GLY A 88 -8.61 -2.78 -2.40
C GLY A 88 -7.14 -3.18 -2.22
N LEU A 89 -6.57 -3.11 -1.00
CA LEU A 89 -5.14 -3.35 -0.77
C LEU A 89 -4.73 -4.80 -1.07
N ILE A 90 -5.45 -5.78 -0.52
CA ILE A 90 -5.16 -7.21 -0.77
C ILE A 90 -5.36 -7.56 -2.25
N PRO A 91 -6.48 -7.21 -2.91
CA PRO A 91 -6.62 -7.38 -4.36
C PRO A 91 -5.52 -6.72 -5.19
N ALA A 92 -5.04 -5.53 -4.81
CA ALA A 92 -3.95 -4.87 -5.51
C ALA A 92 -2.62 -5.63 -5.37
N LEU A 93 -2.35 -6.22 -4.20
CA LEU A 93 -1.17 -7.04 -3.96
C LEU A 93 -1.24 -8.35 -4.76
N THR A 94 -2.33 -9.08 -4.67
CA THR A 94 -2.49 -10.39 -5.34
C THR A 94 -2.52 -10.27 -6.87
N SER A 95 -2.97 -9.13 -7.42
CA SER A 95 -2.91 -8.84 -8.86
C SER A 95 -1.55 -8.30 -9.35
N GLY A 96 -0.59 -8.05 -8.44
CA GLY A 96 0.71 -7.49 -8.80
C GLY A 96 0.69 -5.99 -9.13
N LYS A 97 -0.41 -5.28 -8.82
CA LYS A 97 -0.48 -3.82 -8.96
C LYS A 97 0.44 -3.11 -7.96
N ILE A 98 0.62 -3.67 -6.78
CA ILE A 98 1.57 -3.24 -5.74
C ILE A 98 2.48 -4.40 -5.37
N ASP A 99 3.64 -4.09 -4.82
CA ASP A 99 4.66 -5.08 -4.43
C ASP A 99 4.53 -5.45 -2.95
N MET A 100 3.98 -4.56 -2.13
CA MET A 100 3.70 -4.80 -0.71
C MET A 100 2.66 -3.83 -0.16
N ILE A 101 2.07 -4.20 0.98
CA ILE A 101 1.18 -3.35 1.78
C ILE A 101 1.92 -2.91 3.03
N ILE A 102 1.98 -1.59 3.28
CA ILE A 102 2.44 -1.02 4.55
C ILE A 102 1.39 0.01 4.98
N ALA A 103 0.42 -0.43 5.79
CA ALA A 103 -0.79 0.33 6.09
C ALA A 103 -1.37 0.00 7.47
N GLY A 104 -0.54 -0.45 8.43
CA GLY A 104 -1.03 -0.89 9.73
C GLY A 104 -1.93 -2.13 9.66
N MET A 105 -1.81 -2.95 8.62
CA MET A 105 -2.66 -4.12 8.43
C MET A 105 -2.30 -5.25 9.39
N SER A 106 -3.25 -5.63 10.25
CA SER A 106 -3.08 -6.74 11.21
C SER A 106 -3.16 -8.11 10.51
N PRO A 107 -2.31 -9.09 10.90
CA PRO A 107 -2.26 -10.42 10.30
C PRO A 107 -3.34 -11.34 10.88
N THR A 108 -4.58 -11.20 10.44
CA THR A 108 -5.67 -12.11 10.82
C THR A 108 -5.52 -13.48 10.14
N ALA A 109 -6.15 -14.51 10.71
CA ALA A 109 -6.15 -15.85 10.12
C ALA A 109 -6.74 -15.87 8.70
N GLU A 110 -7.78 -15.07 8.45
CA GLU A 110 -8.41 -14.91 7.15
C GLU A 110 -7.43 -14.30 6.13
N ARG A 111 -6.79 -13.18 6.45
CA ARG A 111 -5.83 -12.52 5.56
C ARG A 111 -4.60 -13.38 5.25
N ARG A 112 -4.15 -14.19 6.22
CA ARG A 112 -3.05 -15.14 6.02
C ARG A 112 -3.37 -16.28 5.04
N GLN A 113 -4.63 -16.47 4.65
CA GLN A 113 -5.00 -17.41 3.60
C GLN A 113 -4.77 -16.82 2.19
N GLU A 114 -4.66 -15.50 2.08
CA GLU A 114 -4.51 -14.82 0.81
C GLU A 114 -3.12 -14.20 0.59
N ILE A 115 -2.47 -13.73 1.66
CA ILE A 115 -1.19 -13.02 1.61
C ILE A 115 -0.28 -13.39 2.79
N ASP A 116 1.03 -13.25 2.61
CA ASP A 116 2.03 -13.40 3.67
C ASP A 116 2.24 -12.09 4.44
N PHE A 117 2.68 -12.23 5.68
CA PHE A 117 2.99 -11.12 6.58
C PHE A 117 4.41 -11.22 7.13
N SER A 118 5.08 -10.08 7.26
CA SER A 118 6.31 -9.94 8.05
C SER A 118 6.05 -10.05 9.55
N ASP A 119 7.11 -9.99 10.34
CA ASP A 119 7.00 -9.66 11.76
C ASP A 119 6.37 -8.27 11.94
N SER A 120 5.73 -8.09 13.11
CA SER A 120 5.09 -6.80 13.43
C SER A 120 6.11 -5.68 13.58
N TYR A 121 5.96 -4.60 12.82
CA TYR A 121 6.76 -3.40 12.94
C TYR A 121 6.15 -2.35 13.91
N TYR A 122 4.90 -2.54 14.32
CA TYR A 122 4.18 -1.72 15.31
C TYR A 122 3.15 -2.55 16.07
N ARG A 123 2.85 -2.16 17.30
CA ARG A 123 1.77 -2.76 18.12
C ARG A 123 0.92 -1.65 18.73
N SER A 124 -0.38 -1.82 18.67
CA SER A 124 -1.39 -0.95 19.28
C SER A 124 -2.50 -1.78 19.89
N GLU A 125 -3.23 -1.19 20.80
CA GLU A 125 -4.43 -1.79 21.36
C GLU A 125 -5.67 -1.04 20.82
N PRO A 126 -6.72 -1.75 20.36
CA PRO A 126 -7.97 -1.14 19.98
C PRO A 126 -8.63 -0.46 21.20
N VAL A 127 -9.22 0.70 20.97
CA VAL A 127 -9.98 1.41 21.98
C VAL A 127 -11.35 1.82 21.45
N MET A 128 -12.32 1.93 22.36
CA MET A 128 -13.62 2.52 22.05
C MET A 128 -13.52 4.03 22.27
N VAL A 129 -13.89 4.80 21.26
CA VAL A 129 -14.01 6.25 21.36
C VAL A 129 -15.47 6.60 21.60
N VAL A 130 -15.74 7.34 22.68
CA VAL A 130 -17.08 7.73 23.10
C VAL A 130 -17.15 9.23 23.35
N SER A 131 -18.36 9.81 23.31
CA SER A 131 -18.57 11.19 23.77
C SER A 131 -18.28 11.30 25.27
N SER A 132 -17.61 12.38 25.68
CA SER A 132 -17.26 12.63 27.10
C SER A 132 -18.48 12.88 27.95
N ASP A 133 -19.60 13.27 27.36
CA ASP A 133 -20.88 13.62 28.01
C ASP A 133 -22.02 12.66 27.62
N GLY A 134 -21.68 11.58 26.86
CA GLY A 134 -22.65 10.58 26.41
C GLY A 134 -22.89 9.44 27.41
N ASP A 135 -23.86 8.60 27.09
CA ASP A 135 -24.29 7.46 27.93
C ASP A 135 -23.15 6.48 28.26
N TYR A 136 -22.13 6.42 27.42
CA TYR A 136 -20.99 5.51 27.56
C TYR A 136 -19.72 6.18 28.10
N ALA A 137 -19.79 7.45 28.58
CA ALA A 137 -18.64 8.20 29.06
C ALA A 137 -17.89 7.51 30.22
N ASN A 138 -18.60 6.72 31.03
CA ASN A 138 -18.05 5.98 32.15
C ASN A 138 -17.86 4.48 31.89
N ALA A 139 -17.98 4.02 30.65
CA ALA A 139 -17.78 2.63 30.28
C ALA A 139 -16.35 2.17 30.59
N LYS A 140 -16.19 0.99 31.17
CA LYS A 140 -14.91 0.41 31.58
C LYS A 140 -14.62 -0.93 30.92
N SER A 141 -15.60 -1.50 30.24
CA SER A 141 -15.49 -2.80 29.60
C SER A 141 -16.36 -2.88 28.36
N LEU A 142 -16.09 -3.84 27.49
CA LEU A 142 -16.92 -4.10 26.29
C LEU A 142 -18.37 -4.49 26.66
N LYS A 143 -18.61 -5.01 27.87
CA LYS A 143 -19.96 -5.37 28.33
C LYS A 143 -20.85 -4.14 28.53
N ASP A 144 -20.25 -3.01 28.82
CA ASP A 144 -20.97 -1.74 29.03
C ASP A 144 -21.55 -1.19 27.72
N PHE A 145 -21.10 -1.71 26.57
CA PHE A 145 -21.58 -1.34 25.23
C PHE A 145 -22.67 -2.30 24.71
N LYS A 146 -23.25 -3.12 25.57
CA LYS A 146 -24.36 -3.98 25.16
C LYS A 146 -25.47 -3.12 24.54
N ASP A 147 -25.93 -3.54 23.35
CA ASP A 147 -26.95 -2.85 22.55
C ASP A 147 -26.56 -1.46 22.03
N ALA A 148 -25.29 -1.05 22.18
CA ALA A 148 -24.77 0.19 21.64
C ALA A 148 -24.68 0.13 20.10
N LYS A 149 -24.95 1.27 19.45
CA LYS A 149 -24.67 1.43 18.02
C LYS A 149 -23.20 1.77 17.82
N ILE A 150 -22.43 0.84 17.30
CA ILE A 150 -20.99 0.97 17.09
C ILE A 150 -20.74 1.11 15.58
N THR A 151 -19.78 1.97 15.21
CA THR A 151 -19.28 2.12 13.85
C THR A 151 -17.79 1.88 13.80
N ALA A 152 -17.33 1.25 12.72
CA ALA A 152 -15.91 1.05 12.42
C ALA A 152 -15.71 1.09 10.91
N GLN A 153 -14.46 1.21 10.47
CA GLN A 153 -14.13 1.11 9.06
C GLN A 153 -14.41 -0.32 8.55
N GLN A 154 -15.03 -0.41 7.38
CA GLN A 154 -15.33 -1.72 6.77
C GLN A 154 -14.03 -2.49 6.45
N GLY A 155 -14.03 -3.79 6.73
CA GLY A 155 -12.90 -4.68 6.42
C GLY A 155 -11.74 -4.61 7.41
N VAL A 156 -11.88 -3.88 8.54
CA VAL A 156 -10.96 -3.99 9.67
C VAL A 156 -11.37 -5.13 10.62
N TYR A 157 -10.46 -5.61 11.46
CA TYR A 157 -10.71 -6.78 12.35
C TYR A 157 -11.48 -6.44 13.64
N LEU A 158 -12.04 -5.25 13.75
CA LEU A 158 -12.67 -4.71 14.96
C LEU A 158 -14.18 -4.97 15.05
N TYR A 159 -14.71 -5.97 14.37
CA TYR A 159 -16.10 -6.38 14.46
C TYR A 159 -16.27 -7.51 15.47
#